data_0a5d8694700a63b41fe062822303abdb
#
_entry.id   0a5d8694700a63b41fe062822303abdb
#
_cell.length_a   1.000
_cell.length_b   1.000
_cell.length_c   1.000
_cell.angle_alpha   90.00
_cell.angle_beta   90.00
_cell.angle_gamma   90.00
#
_symmetry.space_group_name_H-M   'P 1'
#
loop_
_entity.id
_entity.type
_entity.pdbx_description
1 polymer ?
#
loop_
_entity_poly.entity_id
_entity_poly.type
_entity_poly.pdbx_seq_one_letter_code
_entity_poly.pdbx_strand_id
1 'polypeptide(L)'
;MKITSISVQQKNKERYNIFVDEKYNFSVDEEVLARFQLMKGTQLTEAEIEEIKQADMVRKGLNKAIYFLSHRVRSEKEIRDYLRKQEMEPYAIDSILKKLADMDYINDAEFAELFTKTQIKTTLKGPRTIERELVEKGLTREIISQVILEYSEEAQIENAEKQARKIMRRNNKSAKKTLQQKIITDLIQKGYTTEIAKLSATNVTSELDAADEVEILQKQLEKAIRKNKRYKPSIAKQKTITSLMQKGFSYDTIQSYLTENEISFEEEE
;
A
#
# COMPACT_ATOMS: atom_id res chain seq x y z
N MET A 1 -17.94 12.30 -49.91
CA MET A 1 -16.50 12.64 -49.77
C MET A 1 -15.69 11.43 -50.27
N LYS A 2 -14.59 11.68 -51.02
CA LYS A 2 -13.80 10.59 -51.63
C LYS A 2 -12.37 10.59 -51.14
N ILE A 3 -11.83 9.42 -50.77
CA ILE A 3 -10.40 9.29 -50.42
C ILE A 3 -9.55 9.51 -51.66
N THR A 4 -8.74 10.56 -51.66
CA THR A 4 -7.90 10.94 -52.81
C THR A 4 -6.49 10.38 -52.71
N SER A 5 -5.92 10.30 -51.50
CA SER A 5 -4.63 9.65 -51.24
C SER A 5 -4.50 9.16 -49.80
N ILE A 6 -3.61 8.19 -49.62
CA ILE A 6 -3.21 7.63 -48.32
C ILE A 6 -1.67 7.66 -48.24
N SER A 7 -1.10 8.15 -47.17
CA SER A 7 0.35 8.18 -46.98
C SER A 7 0.75 7.73 -45.59
N VAL A 8 1.84 6.99 -45.49
CA VAL A 8 2.42 6.58 -44.21
C VAL A 8 2.99 7.81 -43.48
N GLN A 9 2.83 7.89 -42.17
CA GLN A 9 3.42 8.95 -41.37
C GLN A 9 4.94 8.80 -41.28
N GLN A 10 5.67 9.90 -41.27
CA GLN A 10 7.16 9.87 -41.21
C GLN A 10 7.66 9.34 -39.88
N LYS A 11 7.03 9.73 -38.76
CA LYS A 11 7.46 9.38 -37.39
C LYS A 11 6.89 8.07 -36.85
N ASN A 12 5.79 7.60 -37.41
CA ASN A 12 5.17 6.33 -37.01
C ASN A 12 4.69 5.58 -38.26
N LYS A 13 5.40 4.51 -38.60
CA LYS A 13 5.13 3.74 -39.85
C LYS A 13 3.88 2.87 -39.75
N GLU A 14 3.30 2.69 -38.55
CA GLU A 14 2.04 1.99 -38.33
C GLU A 14 0.81 2.92 -38.47
N ARG A 15 1.03 4.19 -38.83
CA ARG A 15 -0.05 5.18 -38.97
C ARG A 15 -0.08 5.78 -40.36
N TYR A 16 -1.31 6.01 -40.83
CA TYR A 16 -1.61 6.48 -42.18
C TYR A 16 -2.37 7.79 -42.11
N ASN A 17 -1.98 8.75 -42.95
CA ASN A 17 -2.72 9.99 -43.18
C ASN A 17 -3.72 9.76 -44.32
N ILE A 18 -4.96 10.12 -44.09
CA ILE A 18 -6.06 10.00 -45.04
C ILE A 18 -6.39 11.39 -45.58
N PHE A 19 -6.35 11.50 -46.91
CA PHE A 19 -6.71 12.72 -47.64
C PHE A 19 -8.06 12.48 -48.33
N VAL A 20 -9.01 13.37 -48.04
CA VAL A 20 -10.35 13.35 -48.59
C VAL A 20 -10.55 14.61 -49.41
N ASP A 21 -11.01 14.47 -50.64
CA ASP A 21 -11.22 15.58 -51.58
C ASP A 21 -9.97 16.51 -51.65
N GLU A 22 -8.77 15.88 -51.77
CA GLU A 22 -7.44 16.48 -51.89
C GLU A 22 -6.93 17.20 -50.64
N LYS A 23 -7.67 17.17 -49.51
CA LYS A 23 -7.26 17.78 -48.24
C LYS A 23 -7.01 16.72 -47.19
N TYR A 24 -5.97 16.97 -46.31
CA TYR A 24 -5.80 16.15 -45.12
C TYR A 24 -7.09 16.20 -44.30
N ASN A 25 -7.61 15.04 -43.87
CA ASN A 25 -8.81 14.95 -43.04
C ASN A 25 -8.52 14.34 -41.68
N PHE A 26 -7.95 13.13 -41.65
CA PHE A 26 -7.61 12.44 -40.38
C PHE A 26 -6.44 11.48 -40.60
N SER A 27 -6.01 10.85 -39.49
CA SER A 27 -5.03 9.76 -39.56
C SER A 27 -5.51 8.56 -38.76
N VAL A 28 -5.12 7.36 -39.20
CA VAL A 28 -5.54 6.10 -38.58
C VAL A 28 -4.35 5.15 -38.37
N ASP A 29 -4.51 4.25 -37.42
CA ASP A 29 -3.65 3.08 -37.19
C ASP A 29 -3.86 2.07 -38.36
N GLU A 30 -2.84 1.26 -38.68
CA GLU A 30 -2.90 0.25 -39.72
C GLU A 30 -4.07 -0.73 -39.55
N GLU A 31 -4.35 -1.15 -38.32
CA GLU A 31 -5.47 -2.05 -38.01
C GLU A 31 -6.82 -1.40 -38.35
N VAL A 32 -6.99 -0.10 -38.08
CA VAL A 32 -8.20 0.64 -38.42
C VAL A 32 -8.31 0.82 -39.92
N LEU A 33 -7.20 1.12 -40.61
CA LEU A 33 -7.14 1.20 -42.05
C LEU A 33 -7.63 -0.11 -42.71
N ALA A 34 -7.11 -1.26 -42.23
CA ALA A 34 -7.46 -2.58 -42.73
C ALA A 34 -8.92 -2.94 -42.39
N ARG A 35 -9.37 -2.71 -41.16
CA ARG A 35 -10.71 -3.00 -40.66
C ARG A 35 -11.81 -2.30 -41.51
N PHE A 36 -11.61 -1.03 -41.83
CA PHE A 36 -12.55 -0.23 -42.62
C PHE A 36 -12.23 -0.28 -44.10
N GLN A 37 -11.27 -1.10 -44.53
CA GLN A 37 -10.87 -1.29 -45.93
C GLN A 37 -10.66 0.06 -46.67
N LEU A 38 -9.99 1.00 -46.00
CA LEU A 38 -9.75 2.33 -46.54
C LEU A 38 -8.75 2.26 -47.70
N MET A 39 -9.20 2.61 -48.88
CA MET A 39 -8.38 2.62 -50.09
C MET A 39 -8.61 3.92 -50.90
N LYS A 40 -7.64 4.27 -51.76
CA LYS A 40 -7.83 5.37 -52.69
C LYS A 40 -9.06 5.12 -53.59
N GLY A 41 -9.97 6.07 -53.63
CA GLY A 41 -11.18 6.00 -54.37
C GLY A 41 -12.43 5.62 -53.53
N THR A 42 -12.29 5.14 -52.31
CA THR A 42 -13.40 4.85 -51.41
C THR A 42 -14.21 6.12 -51.13
N GLN A 43 -15.53 6.01 -51.24
CA GLN A 43 -16.46 7.08 -50.88
C GLN A 43 -16.85 6.91 -49.42
N LEU A 44 -16.83 8.00 -48.66
CA LEU A 44 -17.18 8.03 -47.25
C LEU A 44 -18.23 9.11 -47.00
N THR A 45 -19.17 8.80 -46.16
CA THR A 45 -20.09 9.77 -45.53
C THR A 45 -19.45 10.44 -44.31
N GLU A 46 -20.01 11.53 -43.83
CA GLU A 46 -19.54 12.16 -42.56
C GLU A 46 -19.68 11.24 -41.37
N ALA A 47 -20.75 10.45 -41.31
CA ALA A 47 -20.98 9.47 -40.24
C ALA A 47 -19.90 8.37 -40.21
N GLU A 48 -19.52 7.84 -41.38
CA GLU A 48 -18.45 6.84 -41.48
C GLU A 48 -17.10 7.40 -41.13
N ILE A 49 -16.81 8.65 -41.47
CA ILE A 49 -15.57 9.33 -41.04
C ILE A 49 -15.53 9.45 -39.53
N GLU A 50 -16.65 9.79 -38.89
CA GLU A 50 -16.71 9.90 -37.42
C GLU A 50 -16.54 8.53 -36.75
N GLU A 51 -17.17 7.48 -37.29
CA GLU A 51 -16.98 6.10 -36.81
C GLU A 51 -15.52 5.66 -36.92
N ILE A 52 -14.83 5.96 -38.01
CA ILE A 52 -13.40 5.65 -38.21
C ILE A 52 -12.53 6.39 -37.18
N LYS A 53 -12.81 7.69 -36.92
CA LYS A 53 -12.09 8.47 -35.92
C LYS A 53 -12.29 7.92 -34.53
N GLN A 54 -13.50 7.48 -34.18
CA GLN A 54 -13.78 6.85 -32.89
C GLN A 54 -13.05 5.50 -32.75
N ALA A 55 -13.04 4.69 -33.80
CA ALA A 55 -12.28 3.44 -33.84
C ALA A 55 -10.77 3.68 -33.67
N ASP A 56 -10.20 4.72 -34.29
CA ASP A 56 -8.79 5.09 -34.14
C ASP A 56 -8.49 5.61 -32.74
N MET A 57 -9.40 6.35 -32.14
CA MET A 57 -9.27 6.78 -30.72
C MET A 57 -9.19 5.57 -29.79
N VAL A 58 -10.09 4.59 -29.95
CA VAL A 58 -10.05 3.35 -29.16
C VAL A 58 -8.74 2.59 -29.39
N ARG A 59 -8.27 2.49 -30.65
CA ARG A 59 -7.00 1.82 -30.96
C ARG A 59 -5.79 2.50 -30.29
N LYS A 60 -5.71 3.82 -30.36
CA LYS A 60 -4.67 4.61 -29.67
C LYS A 60 -4.68 4.37 -28.16
N GLY A 61 -5.88 4.38 -27.57
CA GLY A 61 -6.04 4.12 -26.14
C GLY A 61 -5.64 2.70 -25.76
N LEU A 62 -5.98 1.71 -26.59
CA LEU A 62 -5.58 0.32 -26.39
C LEU A 62 -4.05 0.16 -26.40
N ASN A 63 -3.36 0.76 -27.37
CA ASN A 63 -1.90 0.73 -27.43
C ASN A 63 -1.25 1.38 -26.20
N LYS A 64 -1.80 2.52 -25.73
CA LYS A 64 -1.36 3.16 -24.49
C LYS A 64 -1.57 2.26 -23.27
N ALA A 65 -2.71 1.58 -23.18
CA ALA A 65 -3.03 0.70 -22.07
C ALA A 65 -2.12 -0.54 -22.03
N ILE A 66 -1.87 -1.17 -23.20
CA ILE A 66 -0.93 -2.29 -23.31
C ILE A 66 0.48 -1.86 -22.88
N TYR A 67 0.94 -0.69 -23.32
CA TYR A 67 2.22 -0.15 -22.88
C TYR A 67 2.25 0.10 -21.37
N PHE A 68 1.16 0.59 -20.78
CA PHE A 68 1.05 0.79 -19.34
C PHE A 68 1.07 -0.53 -18.55
N LEU A 69 0.49 -1.59 -19.11
CA LEU A 69 0.48 -2.95 -18.56
C LEU A 69 1.84 -3.64 -18.67
N SER A 70 2.65 -3.34 -19.69
CA SER A 70 3.96 -3.97 -19.89
C SER A 70 4.94 -3.76 -18.73
N HIS A 71 4.70 -2.78 -17.87
CA HIS A 71 5.56 -2.47 -16.71
C HIS A 71 5.22 -3.30 -15.47
N ARG A 72 3.96 -3.61 -15.23
CA ARG A 72 3.47 -4.48 -14.14
C ARG A 72 1.99 -4.83 -14.32
N VAL A 73 1.54 -5.87 -13.65
CA VAL A 73 0.11 -6.20 -13.54
C VAL A 73 -0.64 -5.04 -12.85
N ARG A 74 -1.85 -4.75 -13.34
CA ARG A 74 -2.70 -3.64 -12.90
C ARG A 74 -4.15 -4.10 -12.75
N SER A 75 -4.88 -3.50 -11.79
CA SER A 75 -6.34 -3.69 -11.75
C SER A 75 -7.04 -2.93 -12.87
N GLU A 76 -8.27 -3.35 -13.22
CA GLU A 76 -9.10 -2.65 -14.19
C GLU A 76 -9.24 -1.16 -13.85
N LYS A 77 -9.49 -0.85 -12.58
CA LYS A 77 -9.58 0.54 -12.10
C LYS A 77 -8.31 1.34 -12.35
N GLU A 78 -7.12 0.77 -12.14
CA GLU A 78 -5.85 1.49 -12.39
C GLU A 78 -5.69 1.84 -13.88
N ILE A 79 -6.14 0.94 -14.78
CA ILE A 79 -6.12 1.18 -16.24
C ILE A 79 -7.15 2.24 -16.59
N ARG A 80 -8.37 2.15 -16.08
CA ARG A 80 -9.43 3.12 -16.24
C ARG A 80 -8.98 4.53 -15.82
N ASP A 81 -8.37 4.64 -14.64
CA ASP A 81 -7.87 5.90 -14.13
C ASP A 81 -6.69 6.44 -14.95
N TYR A 82 -5.84 5.56 -15.48
CA TYR A 82 -4.78 5.95 -16.40
C TYR A 82 -5.33 6.51 -17.71
N LEU A 83 -6.32 5.84 -18.32
CA LEU A 83 -6.92 6.28 -19.58
C LEU A 83 -7.70 7.60 -19.41
N ARG A 84 -8.36 7.81 -18.28
CA ARG A 84 -8.98 9.11 -17.92
C ARG A 84 -7.94 10.23 -17.89
N LYS A 85 -6.77 9.99 -17.28
CA LYS A 85 -5.66 10.96 -17.26
C LYS A 85 -5.06 11.22 -18.66
N GLN A 86 -5.30 10.32 -19.61
CA GLN A 86 -4.94 10.52 -21.01
C GLN A 86 -6.06 11.21 -21.81
N GLU A 87 -7.05 11.78 -21.12
CA GLU A 87 -8.18 12.53 -21.69
C GLU A 87 -9.03 11.69 -22.67
N MET A 88 -9.09 10.36 -22.42
CA MET A 88 -9.92 9.46 -23.21
C MET A 88 -11.39 9.58 -22.81
N GLU A 89 -12.26 9.59 -23.79
CA GLU A 89 -13.72 9.63 -23.59
C GLU A 89 -14.23 8.36 -22.89
N PRO A 90 -15.26 8.46 -22.01
CA PRO A 90 -15.76 7.32 -21.23
C PRO A 90 -16.12 6.10 -22.07
N TYR A 91 -16.81 6.28 -23.21
CA TYR A 91 -17.19 5.19 -24.10
C TYR A 91 -15.97 4.46 -24.69
N ALA A 92 -14.91 5.21 -25.00
CA ALA A 92 -13.66 4.64 -25.51
C ALA A 92 -12.96 3.83 -24.44
N ILE A 93 -12.94 4.32 -23.18
CA ILE A 93 -12.37 3.60 -22.03
C ILE A 93 -13.07 2.27 -21.83
N ASP A 94 -14.41 2.22 -21.81
CA ASP A 94 -15.17 0.99 -21.64
C ASP A 94 -14.91 -0.01 -22.77
N SER A 95 -14.83 0.47 -24.01
CA SER A 95 -14.48 -0.35 -25.17
C SER A 95 -13.05 -0.92 -25.08
N ILE A 96 -12.10 -0.12 -24.59
CA ILE A 96 -10.69 -0.54 -24.41
C ILE A 96 -10.61 -1.61 -23.33
N LEU A 97 -11.25 -1.39 -22.18
CA LEU A 97 -11.23 -2.34 -21.05
C LEU A 97 -11.84 -3.68 -21.45
N LYS A 98 -12.96 -3.65 -22.19
CA LYS A 98 -13.55 -4.88 -22.75
C LYS A 98 -12.57 -5.63 -23.65
N LYS A 99 -11.92 -4.94 -24.58
CA LYS A 99 -10.92 -5.57 -25.47
C LYS A 99 -9.74 -6.15 -24.70
N LEU A 100 -9.25 -5.44 -23.66
CA LEU A 100 -8.15 -5.92 -22.82
C LEU A 100 -8.56 -7.18 -22.04
N ALA A 101 -9.81 -7.26 -21.56
CA ALA A 101 -10.35 -8.45 -20.91
C ALA A 101 -10.50 -9.62 -21.90
N ASP A 102 -11.06 -9.37 -23.08
CA ASP A 102 -11.20 -10.39 -24.15
C ASP A 102 -9.85 -10.95 -24.64
N MET A 103 -8.76 -10.20 -24.43
CA MET A 103 -7.38 -10.58 -24.78
C MET A 103 -6.58 -11.11 -23.59
N ASP A 104 -7.20 -11.33 -22.43
CA ASP A 104 -6.58 -11.76 -21.18
C ASP A 104 -5.45 -10.84 -20.64
N TYR A 105 -5.46 -9.56 -21.02
CA TYR A 105 -4.49 -8.57 -20.51
C TYR A 105 -4.85 -8.04 -19.13
N ILE A 106 -6.11 -8.14 -18.72
CA ILE A 106 -6.58 -7.71 -17.39
C ILE A 106 -7.43 -8.81 -16.76
N ASN A 107 -7.09 -9.10 -15.49
CA ASN A 107 -7.82 -10.06 -14.67
C ASN A 107 -7.70 -9.61 -13.21
N ASP A 108 -8.77 -9.05 -12.66
CA ASP A 108 -8.77 -8.52 -11.28
C ASP A 108 -8.60 -9.62 -10.22
N ALA A 109 -8.99 -10.86 -10.51
CA ALA A 109 -8.75 -11.99 -9.59
C ALA A 109 -7.25 -12.33 -9.52
N GLU A 110 -6.59 -12.46 -10.67
CA GLU A 110 -5.15 -12.69 -10.73
C GLU A 110 -4.34 -11.53 -10.12
N PHE A 111 -4.76 -10.28 -10.42
CA PHE A 111 -4.18 -9.10 -9.78
C PHE A 111 -4.29 -9.17 -8.27
N ALA A 112 -5.46 -9.53 -7.72
CA ALA A 112 -5.69 -9.63 -6.29
C ALA A 112 -4.79 -10.66 -5.62
N GLU A 113 -4.63 -11.84 -6.22
CA GLU A 113 -3.73 -12.88 -5.73
C GLU A 113 -2.28 -12.41 -5.68
N LEU A 114 -1.76 -11.90 -6.79
CA LEU A 114 -0.38 -11.41 -6.89
C LEU A 114 -0.11 -10.25 -5.92
N PHE A 115 -1.06 -9.32 -5.82
CA PHE A 115 -0.98 -8.20 -4.88
C PHE A 115 -0.94 -8.71 -3.44
N THR A 116 -1.89 -9.56 -3.04
CA THR A 116 -1.98 -10.10 -1.68
C THR A 116 -0.73 -10.88 -1.30
N LYS A 117 -0.28 -11.81 -2.15
CA LYS A 117 0.97 -12.58 -1.94
C LYS A 117 2.19 -11.67 -1.79
N THR A 118 2.25 -10.59 -2.57
CA THR A 118 3.34 -9.60 -2.47
C THR A 118 3.27 -8.84 -1.16
N GLN A 119 2.08 -8.35 -0.76
CA GLN A 119 1.91 -7.62 0.51
C GLN A 119 2.28 -8.47 1.72
N ILE A 120 1.82 -9.73 1.77
CA ILE A 120 2.14 -10.68 2.84
C ILE A 120 3.65 -10.88 2.98
N LYS A 121 4.37 -11.04 1.86
CA LYS A 121 5.81 -11.32 1.87
C LYS A 121 6.67 -10.10 2.19
N THR A 122 6.25 -8.90 1.78
CA THR A 122 7.16 -7.73 1.75
C THR A 122 6.82 -6.64 2.76
N THR A 123 5.58 -6.54 3.27
CA THR A 123 5.14 -5.34 3.99
C THR A 123 4.77 -5.55 5.46
N LEU A 124 4.61 -6.78 5.91
CA LEU A 124 4.12 -7.12 7.26
C LEU A 124 2.78 -6.42 7.60
N LYS A 125 1.90 -6.21 6.62
CA LYS A 125 0.55 -5.69 6.81
C LYS A 125 -0.39 -6.81 7.23
N GLY A 126 -1.33 -6.48 8.10
CA GLY A 126 -2.41 -7.38 8.46
C GLY A 126 -3.50 -7.42 7.39
N PRO A 127 -4.41 -8.44 7.45
CA PRO A 127 -5.41 -8.68 6.42
C PRO A 127 -6.33 -7.48 6.17
N ARG A 128 -6.80 -6.79 7.21
CA ARG A 128 -7.69 -5.62 7.07
C ARG A 128 -7.07 -4.45 6.28
N THR A 129 -5.75 -4.28 6.38
CA THR A 129 -5.06 -3.25 5.60
C THR A 129 -4.95 -3.66 4.14
N ILE A 130 -4.67 -4.95 3.86
CA ILE A 130 -4.62 -5.49 2.50
C ILE A 130 -6.00 -5.41 1.85
N GLU A 131 -7.07 -5.80 2.57
CA GLU A 131 -8.47 -5.65 2.11
C GLU A 131 -8.79 -4.21 1.70
N ARG A 132 -8.47 -3.25 2.56
CA ARG A 132 -8.71 -1.82 2.25
C ARG A 132 -7.97 -1.38 0.99
N GLU A 133 -6.71 -1.79 0.84
CA GLU A 133 -5.93 -1.46 -0.36
C GLU A 133 -6.51 -2.10 -1.62
N LEU A 134 -7.05 -3.32 -1.54
CA LEU A 134 -7.74 -3.97 -2.66
C LEU A 134 -9.04 -3.26 -3.01
N VAL A 135 -9.81 -2.79 -2.02
CA VAL A 135 -10.99 -1.94 -2.25
C VAL A 135 -10.60 -0.63 -2.96
N GLU A 136 -9.52 0.02 -2.53
CA GLU A 136 -8.99 1.23 -3.18
C GLU A 136 -8.57 0.97 -4.64
N LYS A 137 -8.13 -0.25 -4.95
CA LYS A 137 -7.82 -0.73 -6.29
C LYS A 137 -9.05 -1.07 -7.13
N GLY A 138 -10.23 -1.02 -6.55
CA GLY A 138 -11.52 -1.20 -7.25
C GLY A 138 -12.02 -2.64 -7.32
N LEU A 139 -11.43 -3.56 -6.58
CA LEU A 139 -11.82 -4.96 -6.61
C LEU A 139 -13.15 -5.20 -5.89
N THR A 140 -13.87 -6.23 -6.32
CA THR A 140 -15.14 -6.61 -5.69
C THR A 140 -14.92 -7.33 -4.36
N ARG A 141 -15.93 -7.32 -3.48
CA ARG A 141 -15.85 -7.98 -2.18
C ARG A 141 -15.64 -9.49 -2.30
N GLU A 142 -16.20 -10.11 -3.33
CA GLU A 142 -16.10 -11.54 -3.61
C GLU A 142 -14.63 -11.92 -3.88
N ILE A 143 -13.97 -11.20 -4.77
CA ILE A 143 -12.54 -11.42 -5.08
C ILE A 143 -11.68 -11.17 -3.83
N ILE A 144 -11.93 -10.08 -3.12
CA ILE A 144 -11.16 -9.73 -1.90
C ILE A 144 -11.29 -10.82 -0.85
N SER A 145 -12.51 -11.29 -0.57
CA SER A 145 -12.73 -12.32 0.45
C SER A 145 -12.00 -13.63 0.12
N GLN A 146 -11.95 -14.02 -1.15
CA GLN A 146 -11.25 -15.23 -1.59
C GLN A 146 -9.73 -15.13 -1.35
N VAL A 147 -9.11 -14.04 -1.79
CA VAL A 147 -7.66 -13.91 -1.68
C VAL A 147 -7.17 -13.67 -0.25
N ILE A 148 -8.00 -13.05 0.61
CA ILE A 148 -7.66 -12.85 2.02
C ILE A 148 -7.68 -14.15 2.82
N LEU A 149 -8.52 -15.12 2.44
CA LEU A 149 -8.53 -16.45 3.06
C LEU A 149 -7.18 -17.19 2.87
N GLU A 150 -6.41 -16.87 1.84
CA GLU A 150 -5.08 -17.43 1.63
C GLU A 150 -4.03 -16.92 2.64
N TYR A 151 -4.33 -15.83 3.37
CA TYR A 151 -3.46 -15.35 4.45
C TYR A 151 -3.76 -16.11 5.74
N SER A 152 -3.16 -17.29 5.89
CA SER A 152 -3.40 -18.18 7.02
C SER A 152 -3.10 -17.51 8.37
N GLU A 153 -3.73 -17.98 9.43
CA GLU A 153 -3.54 -17.45 10.78
C GLU A 153 -2.09 -17.57 11.23
N GLU A 154 -1.43 -18.68 10.91
CA GLU A 154 -0.02 -18.91 11.23
C GLU A 154 0.89 -17.86 10.55
N ALA A 155 0.65 -17.57 9.27
CA ALA A 155 1.41 -16.56 8.54
C ALA A 155 1.12 -15.14 9.08
N GLN A 156 -0.11 -14.89 9.53
CA GLN A 156 -0.46 -13.62 10.18
C GLN A 156 0.28 -13.45 11.50
N ILE A 157 0.33 -14.47 12.35
CA ILE A 157 1.06 -14.47 13.63
C ILE A 157 2.55 -14.25 13.36
N GLU A 158 3.14 -15.00 12.45
CA GLU A 158 4.57 -14.87 12.11
C GLU A 158 4.93 -13.44 11.67
N ASN A 159 4.13 -12.84 10.80
CA ASN A 159 4.34 -11.47 10.32
C ASN A 159 4.09 -10.43 11.41
N ALA A 160 3.07 -10.62 12.25
CA ALA A 160 2.79 -9.78 13.40
C ALA A 160 3.93 -9.80 14.42
N GLU A 161 4.50 -10.98 14.71
CA GLU A 161 5.66 -11.11 15.58
C GLU A 161 6.92 -10.45 15.00
N LYS A 162 7.17 -10.61 13.68
CA LYS A 162 8.26 -9.87 13.01
C LYS A 162 8.11 -8.36 13.17
N GLN A 163 6.89 -7.85 13.06
CA GLN A 163 6.59 -6.44 13.28
C GLN A 163 6.75 -6.06 14.76
N ALA A 164 6.24 -6.89 15.68
CA ALA A 164 6.37 -6.68 17.13
C ALA A 164 7.84 -6.59 17.55
N ARG A 165 8.71 -7.47 17.07
CA ARG A 165 10.17 -7.41 17.34
C ARG A 165 10.81 -6.11 16.82
N LYS A 166 10.34 -5.57 15.67
CA LYS A 166 10.81 -4.26 15.20
C LYS A 166 10.41 -3.13 16.15
N ILE A 167 9.19 -3.19 16.72
CA ILE A 167 8.69 -2.21 17.66
C ILE A 167 9.46 -2.33 18.99
N MET A 168 9.67 -3.55 19.48
CA MET A 168 10.44 -3.83 20.68
C MET A 168 11.85 -3.23 20.61
N ARG A 169 12.57 -3.46 19.52
CA ARG A 169 13.92 -2.89 19.31
C ARG A 169 13.94 -1.36 19.33
N ARG A 170 12.90 -0.70 18.84
CA ARG A 170 12.76 0.78 18.86
C ARG A 170 12.36 1.32 20.22
N ASN A 171 11.74 0.51 21.05
CA ASN A 171 11.18 0.90 22.36
C ASN A 171 11.84 0.17 23.53
N ASN A 172 13.10 -0.22 23.42
CA ASN A 172 13.87 -0.98 24.40
C ASN A 172 14.08 -0.27 25.76
N LYS A 173 13.50 0.92 25.94
CA LYS A 173 13.57 1.73 27.18
C LYS A 173 12.23 1.79 27.91
N SER A 174 11.22 1.09 27.44
CA SER A 174 9.88 1.07 28.03
C SER A 174 9.70 -0.16 28.90
N ALA A 175 8.93 -0.04 29.97
CA ALA A 175 8.51 -1.19 30.77
C ALA A 175 7.70 -2.19 29.89
N LYS A 176 7.77 -3.47 30.23
CA LYS A 176 7.13 -4.57 29.47
C LYS A 176 5.66 -4.31 29.16
N LYS A 177 4.88 -3.89 30.18
CA LYS A 177 3.45 -3.57 30.02
C LYS A 177 3.19 -2.46 28.99
N THR A 178 3.99 -1.37 29.03
CA THR A 178 3.86 -0.26 28.08
C THR A 178 4.31 -0.67 26.68
N LEU A 179 5.38 -1.47 26.59
CA LEU A 179 5.85 -2.03 25.32
C LEU A 179 4.78 -2.92 24.68
N GLN A 180 4.19 -3.82 25.47
CA GLN A 180 3.11 -4.71 25.03
C GLN A 180 1.93 -3.91 24.48
N GLN A 181 1.48 -2.86 25.19
CA GLN A 181 0.39 -2.01 24.73
C GLN A 181 0.71 -1.26 23.42
N LYS A 182 1.95 -0.77 23.28
CA LYS A 182 2.42 -0.15 22.03
C LYS A 182 2.41 -1.13 20.88
N ILE A 183 2.87 -2.36 21.08
CA ILE A 183 2.86 -3.42 20.05
C ILE A 183 1.43 -3.72 19.63
N ILE A 184 0.52 -3.91 20.58
CA ILE A 184 -0.90 -4.18 20.28
C ILE A 184 -1.50 -3.05 19.43
N THR A 185 -1.28 -1.81 19.85
CA THR A 185 -1.82 -0.64 19.12
C THR A 185 -1.27 -0.55 17.70
N ASP A 186 0.03 -0.73 17.51
CA ASP A 186 0.66 -0.69 16.17
C ASP A 186 0.15 -1.83 15.27
N LEU A 187 0.04 -3.05 15.81
CA LEU A 187 -0.45 -4.20 15.06
C LEU A 187 -1.91 -4.03 14.62
N ILE A 188 -2.77 -3.47 15.50
CA ILE A 188 -4.16 -3.14 15.12
C ILE A 188 -4.18 -2.08 14.01
N GLN A 189 -3.35 -1.04 14.10
CA GLN A 189 -3.22 -0.03 13.05
C GLN A 189 -2.71 -0.60 11.73
N LYS A 190 -1.88 -1.64 11.80
CA LYS A 190 -1.40 -2.39 10.63
C LYS A 190 -2.42 -3.36 10.05
N GLY A 191 -3.59 -3.49 10.68
CA GLY A 191 -4.73 -4.26 10.18
C GLY A 191 -4.80 -5.70 10.67
N TYR A 192 -4.08 -6.06 11.73
CA TYR A 192 -4.27 -7.33 12.42
C TYR A 192 -5.50 -7.30 13.33
N THR A 193 -6.06 -8.48 13.63
CA THR A 193 -7.13 -8.59 14.62
C THR A 193 -6.60 -8.33 16.04
N THR A 194 -7.48 -8.01 16.96
CA THR A 194 -7.12 -7.77 18.37
C THR A 194 -6.52 -9.03 19.00
N GLU A 195 -7.01 -10.20 18.63
CA GLU A 195 -6.58 -11.52 19.10
C GLU A 195 -5.12 -11.78 18.68
N ILE A 196 -4.83 -11.67 17.39
CA ILE A 196 -3.48 -11.85 16.85
C ILE A 196 -2.52 -10.78 17.44
N ALA A 197 -2.97 -9.54 17.54
CA ALA A 197 -2.15 -8.46 18.09
C ALA A 197 -1.76 -8.72 19.55
N LYS A 198 -2.72 -9.18 20.39
CA LYS A 198 -2.46 -9.54 21.80
C LYS A 198 -1.55 -10.76 21.91
N LEU A 199 -1.84 -11.82 21.14
CA LEU A 199 -1.03 -13.04 21.13
C LEU A 199 0.42 -12.73 20.75
N SER A 200 0.63 -12.09 19.61
CA SER A 200 1.97 -11.75 19.12
C SER A 200 2.72 -10.79 20.07
N ALA A 201 2.02 -9.82 20.68
CA ALA A 201 2.62 -8.95 21.67
C ALA A 201 3.06 -9.74 22.92
N THR A 202 2.25 -10.68 23.40
CA THR A 202 2.58 -11.53 24.56
C THR A 202 3.76 -12.43 24.22
N ASN A 203 3.74 -13.11 23.08
CA ASN A 203 4.84 -13.98 22.65
C ASN A 203 6.18 -13.24 22.61
N VAL A 204 6.23 -12.09 21.94
CA VAL A 204 7.46 -11.32 21.76
C VAL A 204 7.92 -10.68 23.07
N THR A 205 7.02 -10.19 23.92
CA THR A 205 7.41 -9.60 25.20
C THR A 205 7.75 -10.65 26.27
N SER A 206 7.34 -11.91 26.09
CA SER A 206 7.80 -13.01 26.97
C SER A 206 9.28 -13.38 26.75
N GLU A 207 9.87 -12.96 25.62
CA GLU A 207 11.32 -13.08 25.38
C GLU A 207 12.16 -12.17 26.32
N LEU A 208 11.54 -11.15 26.93
CA LEU A 208 12.18 -10.31 27.96
C LEU A 208 12.09 -11.02 29.30
N ASP A 209 13.21 -11.31 29.90
CA ASP A 209 13.29 -11.90 31.25
C ASP A 209 13.21 -10.82 32.35
N ALA A 210 13.20 -11.27 33.64
CA ALA A 210 13.14 -10.36 34.75
C ALA A 210 14.42 -9.51 34.89
N ALA A 211 15.57 -10.04 34.47
CA ALA A 211 16.84 -9.32 34.52
C ALA A 211 16.84 -8.17 33.49
N ASP A 212 16.30 -8.39 32.30
CA ASP A 212 16.12 -7.33 31.28
C ASP A 212 15.26 -6.18 31.81
N GLU A 213 14.15 -6.50 32.49
CA GLU A 213 13.25 -5.48 33.06
C GLU A 213 13.95 -4.65 34.17
N VAL A 214 14.73 -5.31 35.01
CA VAL A 214 15.51 -4.65 36.07
C VAL A 214 16.57 -3.73 35.43
N GLU A 215 17.31 -4.19 34.45
CA GLU A 215 18.32 -3.37 33.74
C GLU A 215 17.68 -2.14 33.06
N ILE A 216 16.51 -2.31 32.44
CA ILE A 216 15.77 -1.19 31.86
C ILE A 216 15.35 -0.19 32.95
N LEU A 217 14.81 -0.68 34.09
CA LEU A 217 14.41 0.15 35.21
C LEU A 217 15.58 0.94 35.74
N GLN A 218 16.72 0.29 36.03
CA GLN A 218 17.95 0.92 36.51
C GLN A 218 18.38 2.07 35.59
N LYS A 219 18.53 1.82 34.31
CA LYS A 219 18.95 2.84 33.33
C LYS A 219 17.99 4.04 33.28
N GLN A 220 16.69 3.80 33.45
CA GLN A 220 15.68 4.86 33.43
C GLN A 220 15.68 5.64 34.77
N LEU A 221 15.89 4.95 35.89
CA LEU A 221 15.98 5.53 37.23
C LEU A 221 17.18 6.47 37.34
N GLU A 222 18.39 6.02 36.95
CA GLU A 222 19.58 6.85 36.92
C GLU A 222 19.39 8.15 36.13
N LYS A 223 18.75 8.05 34.96
CA LYS A 223 18.43 9.23 34.14
C LYS A 223 17.42 10.16 34.82
N ALA A 224 16.40 9.60 35.47
CA ALA A 224 15.39 10.36 36.15
C ALA A 224 15.96 11.05 37.39
N ILE A 225 16.82 10.39 38.18
CA ILE A 225 17.53 10.98 39.32
C ILE A 225 18.38 12.16 38.85
N ARG A 226 19.25 11.94 37.84
CA ARG A 226 20.12 13.01 37.30
C ARG A 226 19.31 14.23 36.82
N LYS A 227 18.18 14.01 36.15
CA LYS A 227 17.30 15.09 35.69
C LYS A 227 16.68 15.87 36.84
N ASN A 228 16.36 15.18 37.94
CA ASN A 228 15.62 15.74 39.06
C ASN A 228 16.54 16.19 40.23
N LYS A 229 17.88 16.00 40.18
CA LYS A 229 18.87 16.36 41.21
C LYS A 229 18.76 17.84 41.65
N ARG A 230 18.26 18.74 40.78
CA ARG A 230 18.06 20.18 41.06
C ARG A 230 16.92 20.50 42.04
N TYR A 231 16.07 19.54 42.38
CA TYR A 231 14.92 19.74 43.26
C TYR A 231 15.28 19.25 44.67
N LYS A 232 14.54 19.76 45.69
CA LYS A 232 14.66 19.26 47.07
C LYS A 232 14.43 17.74 47.12
N PRO A 233 15.07 16.99 48.01
CA PRO A 233 15.05 15.54 48.06
C PRO A 233 13.69 14.88 47.95
N SER A 234 12.70 15.33 48.72
CA SER A 234 11.33 14.82 48.67
C SER A 234 10.64 15.05 47.31
N ILE A 235 10.86 16.21 46.70
CA ILE A 235 10.30 16.58 45.40
C ILE A 235 11.04 15.78 44.30
N ALA A 236 12.34 15.63 44.36
CA ALA A 236 13.16 14.84 43.43
C ALA A 236 12.70 13.39 43.41
N LYS A 237 12.50 12.77 44.59
CA LYS A 237 11.96 11.40 44.72
C LYS A 237 10.61 11.27 44.05
N GLN A 238 9.64 12.16 44.37
CA GLN A 238 8.30 12.11 43.81
C GLN A 238 8.31 12.28 42.28
N LYS A 239 9.06 13.25 41.74
CA LYS A 239 9.18 13.47 40.28
C LYS A 239 9.85 12.28 39.58
N THR A 240 10.82 11.64 40.20
CA THR A 240 11.49 10.46 39.67
C THR A 240 10.51 9.28 39.56
N ILE A 241 9.78 8.98 40.64
CA ILE A 241 8.76 7.92 40.66
C ILE A 241 7.70 8.22 39.62
N THR A 242 7.15 9.43 39.57
CA THR A 242 6.13 9.82 38.56
C THR A 242 6.65 9.63 37.13
N SER A 243 7.90 10.02 36.87
CA SER A 243 8.51 9.83 35.53
C SER A 243 8.66 8.36 35.14
N LEU A 244 8.96 7.48 36.09
CA LEU A 244 9.08 6.04 35.86
C LEU A 244 7.69 5.40 35.68
N MET A 245 6.68 5.81 36.43
CA MET A 245 5.30 5.39 36.28
C MET A 245 4.75 5.77 34.90
N GLN A 246 5.06 6.96 34.39
CA GLN A 246 4.71 7.39 33.04
C GLN A 246 5.37 6.53 31.93
N LYS A 247 6.49 5.86 32.25
CA LYS A 247 7.15 4.89 31.36
C LYS A 247 6.60 3.47 31.53
N GLY A 248 5.62 3.27 32.42
CA GLY A 248 4.88 2.04 32.62
C GLY A 248 5.40 1.11 33.70
N PHE A 249 6.38 1.52 34.47
CA PHE A 249 6.79 0.75 35.67
C PHE A 249 5.73 0.89 36.76
N SER A 250 5.44 -0.20 37.48
CA SER A 250 4.52 -0.13 38.60
C SER A 250 5.17 0.59 39.80
N TYR A 251 4.34 1.24 40.61
CA TYR A 251 4.83 1.89 41.86
C TYR A 251 5.57 0.89 42.75
N ASP A 252 5.04 -0.31 42.93
CA ASP A 252 5.61 -1.36 43.74
C ASP A 252 6.99 -1.80 43.22
N THR A 253 7.11 -2.04 41.90
CA THR A 253 8.41 -2.38 41.28
C THR A 253 9.46 -1.30 41.50
N ILE A 254 9.05 -0.02 41.37
CA ILE A 254 9.96 1.11 41.59
C ILE A 254 10.38 1.17 43.07
N GLN A 255 9.44 1.03 44.01
CA GLN A 255 9.71 1.09 45.44
C GLN A 255 10.60 -0.08 45.93
N SER A 256 10.27 -1.32 45.49
CA SER A 256 11.12 -2.48 45.80
C SER A 256 12.56 -2.26 45.33
N TYR A 257 12.73 -1.79 44.08
CA TYR A 257 14.06 -1.54 43.53
C TYR A 257 14.82 -0.45 44.30
N LEU A 258 14.15 0.66 44.70
CA LEU A 258 14.76 1.74 45.49
C LEU A 258 15.21 1.24 46.85
N THR A 259 14.42 0.38 47.49
CA THR A 259 14.70 -0.18 48.81
C THR A 259 15.83 -1.22 48.76
N GLU A 260 15.76 -2.17 47.80
CA GLU A 260 16.76 -3.24 47.65
C GLU A 260 18.16 -2.72 47.29
N ASN A 261 18.23 -1.58 46.58
CA ASN A 261 19.50 -0.97 46.18
C ASN A 261 19.90 0.23 47.03
N GLU A 262 19.24 0.46 48.18
CA GLU A 262 19.54 1.54 49.14
C GLU A 262 19.66 2.92 48.49
N ILE A 263 18.84 3.21 47.45
CA ILE A 263 18.93 4.47 46.72
C ILE A 263 18.30 5.60 47.52
N SER A 264 19.17 6.49 48.04
CA SER A 264 18.79 7.69 48.77
C SER A 264 18.70 8.91 47.85
N PHE A 265 17.81 9.85 48.21
CA PHE A 265 17.65 11.15 47.53
C PHE A 265 18.15 12.30 48.46
N GLU A 266 18.96 11.98 49.50
CA GLU A 266 19.51 12.99 50.41
C GLU A 266 20.58 13.81 49.69
N GLU A 267 20.77 15.07 50.14
CA GLU A 267 21.87 15.90 49.67
C GLU A 267 23.16 15.31 50.21
N GLU A 268 24.14 15.01 49.36
CA GLU A 268 25.52 14.82 49.78
C GLU A 268 25.97 16.15 50.42
N GLU A 269 26.25 16.17 51.74
CA GLU A 269 26.81 17.31 52.44
C GLU A 269 28.13 17.80 51.85
#